data_3642074188f7de8ff32e0d9fea599f07
#
_entry.id   3642074188f7de8ff32e0d9fea599f07
#
_cell.length_a   1.000
_cell.length_b   1.000
_cell.length_c   1.000
_cell.angle_alpha   90.00
_cell.angle_beta   90.00
_cell.angle_gamma   90.00
#
_symmetry.space_group_name_H-M   'P 1'
#
loop_
_entity.id
_entity.type
_entity.pdbx_description
1 polymer ?
#
loop_
_entity_poly.entity_id
_entity_poly.type
_entity_poly.pdbx_seq_one_letter_code
_entity_poly.pdbx_strand_id
1 'polypeptide(L)'
;MTLEEFLVLHGFVFERYEHRAVMTVAESESLALDLPGAKTKNLFLRDKKGSKYFLVTIPGALSVNLKQLGALLGVVGLSFASPERLLTHLGVTPGSVTMLGLVNDTAHNVQFVIDQALWDAPAVQAHPLINTATMILPHGELERFLTVTGHVPMVISVPLT
;
A
#
# COMPACT_ATOMS: atom_id res chain seq x y z
N MET A 1 -2.28 19.31 5.12
CA MET A 1 -3.49 18.74 4.49
C MET A 1 -3.63 17.27 4.93
N THR A 2 -4.79 16.89 5.44
CA THR A 2 -5.06 15.50 5.79
C THR A 2 -5.37 14.68 4.53
N LEU A 3 -5.36 13.35 4.66
CA LEU A 3 -5.75 12.47 3.55
C LEU A 3 -7.20 12.78 3.11
N GLU A 4 -8.11 12.94 4.06
CA GLU A 4 -9.51 13.22 3.77
C GLU A 4 -9.67 14.56 3.02
N GLU A 5 -8.96 15.59 3.44
CA GLU A 5 -8.95 16.87 2.74
C GLU A 5 -8.43 16.75 1.32
N PHE A 6 -7.35 15.96 1.13
CA PHE A 6 -6.79 15.68 -0.19
C PHE A 6 -7.81 14.96 -1.08
N LEU A 7 -8.47 13.93 -0.56
CA LEU A 7 -9.44 13.15 -1.31
C LEU A 7 -10.66 13.99 -1.71
N VAL A 8 -11.16 14.83 -0.78
CA VAL A 8 -12.28 15.73 -1.07
C VAL A 8 -11.88 16.78 -2.10
N LEU A 9 -10.71 17.40 -1.93
CA LEU A 9 -10.22 18.42 -2.87
C LEU A 9 -10.12 17.90 -4.29
N HIS A 10 -9.69 16.67 -4.47
CA HIS A 10 -9.54 16.06 -5.79
C HIS A 10 -10.77 15.28 -6.26
N GLY A 11 -11.88 15.32 -5.51
CA GLY A 11 -13.14 14.72 -5.90
C GLY A 11 -13.12 13.20 -6.01
N PHE A 12 -12.36 12.51 -5.15
CA PHE A 12 -12.31 11.05 -5.15
C PHE A 12 -13.63 10.44 -4.67
N VAL A 13 -14.04 9.35 -5.34
CA VAL A 13 -15.20 8.56 -4.97
C VAL A 13 -14.75 7.24 -4.35
N PHE A 14 -15.17 7.00 -3.12
CA PHE A 14 -14.78 5.80 -2.38
C PHE A 14 -15.83 5.45 -1.33
N GLU A 15 -15.87 4.17 -0.93
CA GLU A 15 -16.62 3.71 0.23
C GLU A 15 -15.66 3.58 1.41
N ARG A 16 -16.14 3.86 2.61
CA ARG A 16 -15.36 3.77 3.84
C ARG A 16 -16.13 2.97 4.88
N TYR A 17 -15.47 1.99 5.49
CA TYR A 17 -16.03 1.12 6.53
C TYR A 17 -15.20 1.24 7.79
N GLU A 18 -15.86 1.62 8.90
CA GLU A 18 -15.23 1.67 10.21
C GLU A 18 -15.23 0.29 10.86
N HIS A 19 -14.19 -0.05 11.61
CA HIS A 19 -14.06 -1.30 12.33
C HIS A 19 -13.05 -1.16 13.46
N ARG A 20 -12.94 -2.17 14.33
CA ARG A 20 -11.90 -2.17 15.36
C ARG A 20 -10.52 -2.28 14.72
N ALA A 21 -9.47 -1.89 15.48
CA ALA A 21 -8.10 -1.94 14.98
C ALA A 21 -7.71 -3.35 14.52
N VAL A 22 -7.12 -3.43 13.32
CA VAL A 22 -6.64 -4.66 12.71
C VAL A 22 -5.17 -4.48 12.39
N MET A 23 -4.31 -5.31 12.98
CA MET A 23 -2.86 -5.25 12.83
C MET A 23 -2.32 -6.20 11.77
N THR A 24 -3.07 -7.28 11.46
CA THR A 24 -2.66 -8.31 10.51
C THR A 24 -3.82 -8.75 9.62
N VAL A 25 -3.50 -9.39 8.49
CA VAL A 25 -4.49 -10.00 7.63
C VAL A 25 -5.27 -11.09 8.37
N ALA A 26 -4.59 -11.86 9.23
CA ALA A 26 -5.24 -12.90 10.03
C ALA A 26 -6.30 -12.31 10.96
N GLU A 27 -6.01 -11.18 11.61
CA GLU A 27 -6.98 -10.47 12.44
C GLU A 27 -8.17 -9.97 11.62
N SER A 28 -7.92 -9.44 10.42
CA SER A 28 -8.98 -9.03 9.51
C SER A 28 -9.91 -10.19 9.17
N GLU A 29 -9.35 -11.36 8.88
CA GLU A 29 -10.13 -12.57 8.59
C GLU A 29 -10.92 -13.02 9.81
N SER A 30 -10.32 -12.96 11.02
CA SER A 30 -10.99 -13.37 12.26
C SER A 30 -12.18 -12.48 12.62
N LEU A 31 -12.19 -11.23 12.14
CA LEU A 31 -13.31 -10.31 12.30
C LEU A 31 -14.45 -10.60 11.31
N ALA A 32 -14.23 -11.53 10.38
CA ALA A 32 -15.16 -11.84 9.31
C ALA A 32 -15.61 -10.59 8.54
N LEU A 33 -14.67 -9.69 8.28
CA LEU A 33 -14.93 -8.47 7.51
C LEU A 33 -15.14 -8.80 6.05
N ASP A 34 -16.39 -8.96 5.66
CA ASP A 34 -16.77 -9.27 4.27
C ASP A 34 -17.01 -7.94 3.53
N LEU A 35 -15.93 -7.23 3.25
CA LEU A 35 -15.97 -5.97 2.52
C LEU A 35 -15.71 -6.19 1.04
N PRO A 36 -16.29 -5.36 0.16
CA PRO A 36 -16.02 -5.44 -1.27
C PRO A 36 -14.56 -5.09 -1.59
N GLY A 37 -14.13 -5.46 -2.79
CA GLY A 37 -12.78 -5.21 -3.24
C GLY A 37 -11.77 -6.27 -2.81
N ALA A 38 -10.64 -6.31 -3.51
CA ALA A 38 -9.59 -7.26 -3.21
C ALA A 38 -8.83 -6.87 -1.94
N LYS A 39 -8.63 -7.82 -1.04
CA LYS A 39 -7.82 -7.61 0.16
C LYS A 39 -6.36 -7.40 -0.22
N THR A 40 -5.71 -6.45 0.42
CA THR A 40 -4.33 -6.08 0.15
C THR A 40 -3.46 -6.20 1.39
N LYS A 41 -2.18 -6.42 1.16
CA LYS A 41 -1.13 -6.35 2.16
C LYS A 41 -0.05 -5.43 1.61
N ASN A 42 0.41 -4.50 2.44
CA ASN A 42 1.38 -3.49 2.03
C ASN A 42 2.68 -3.67 2.81
N LEU A 43 3.79 -3.69 2.08
CA LEU A 43 5.12 -3.86 2.64
C LEU A 43 5.96 -2.64 2.30
N PHE A 44 6.60 -2.03 3.29
CA PHE A 44 7.52 -0.93 3.05
C PHE A 44 8.95 -1.42 3.15
N LEU A 45 9.65 -1.42 2.02
CA LEU A 45 10.95 -2.06 1.85
C LEU A 45 12.02 -1.04 1.47
N ARG A 46 13.27 -1.42 1.72
CA ARG A 46 14.45 -0.62 1.34
C ARG A 46 15.52 -1.51 0.76
N ASP A 47 16.43 -0.92 -0.02
CA ASP A 47 17.65 -1.60 -0.45
C ASP A 47 18.66 -1.65 0.71
N LYS A 48 19.79 -2.35 0.51
CA LYS A 48 20.81 -2.52 1.55
C LYS A 48 21.37 -1.17 2.06
N LYS A 49 21.56 -0.22 1.14
CA LYS A 49 22.11 1.11 1.48
C LYS A 49 21.09 2.04 2.12
N GLY A 50 19.80 1.73 2.05
CA GLY A 50 18.74 2.62 2.50
C GLY A 50 18.60 3.86 1.62
N SER A 51 18.96 3.77 0.35
CA SER A 51 18.87 4.85 -0.62
C SER A 51 17.64 4.76 -1.52
N LYS A 52 17.05 3.56 -1.62
CA LYS A 52 15.85 3.30 -2.41
C LYS A 52 14.77 2.69 -1.54
N TYR A 53 13.55 3.19 -1.71
CA TYR A 53 12.38 2.72 -0.95
C TYR A 53 11.30 2.23 -1.89
N PHE A 54 10.62 1.17 -1.46
CA PHE A 54 9.55 0.53 -2.22
C PHE A 54 8.34 0.29 -1.33
N LEU A 55 7.18 0.70 -1.80
CA LEU A 55 5.92 0.30 -1.19
C LEU A 55 5.32 -0.79 -2.09
N VAL A 56 5.26 -2.01 -1.58
CA VAL A 56 4.85 -3.18 -2.36
C VAL A 56 3.48 -3.65 -1.87
N THR A 57 2.51 -3.66 -2.75
CA THR A 57 1.14 -4.08 -2.45
C THR A 57 0.85 -5.42 -3.13
N ILE A 58 0.48 -6.41 -2.33
CA ILE A 58 0.23 -7.79 -2.76
C ILE A 58 -1.13 -8.27 -2.24
N PRO A 59 -1.68 -9.39 -2.78
CA PRO A 59 -2.89 -10.00 -2.23
C PRO A 59 -2.72 -10.34 -0.75
N GLY A 60 -3.76 -10.09 0.04
CA GLY A 60 -3.68 -10.00 1.49
C GLY A 60 -3.21 -11.22 2.26
N ALA A 61 -3.40 -12.43 1.73
CA ALA A 61 -3.04 -13.67 2.44
C ALA A 61 -1.66 -14.23 2.06
N LEU A 62 -0.93 -13.54 1.17
CA LEU A 62 0.30 -14.08 0.59
C LEU A 62 1.54 -13.41 1.19
N SER A 63 2.70 -14.03 1.00
CA SER A 63 4.00 -13.51 1.42
C SER A 63 4.90 -13.31 0.21
N VAL A 64 5.85 -12.38 0.33
CA VAL A 64 6.80 -12.04 -0.75
C VAL A 64 8.11 -12.81 -0.57
N ASN A 65 8.65 -13.32 -1.65
CA ASN A 65 10.03 -13.78 -1.70
C ASN A 65 10.93 -12.54 -1.92
N LEU A 66 11.50 -12.01 -0.85
CA LEU A 66 12.28 -10.76 -0.91
C LEU A 66 13.51 -10.88 -1.79
N LYS A 67 14.17 -12.04 -1.82
CA LYS A 67 15.35 -12.23 -2.66
C LYS A 67 15.01 -12.15 -4.14
N GLN A 68 13.94 -12.84 -4.56
CA GLN A 68 13.49 -12.81 -5.95
C GLN A 68 12.94 -11.43 -6.34
N LEU A 69 12.21 -10.79 -5.43
CA LEU A 69 11.71 -9.44 -5.69
C LEU A 69 12.88 -8.45 -5.84
N GLY A 70 13.89 -8.54 -4.99
CA GLY A 70 15.08 -7.70 -5.11
C GLY A 70 15.77 -7.87 -6.45
N ALA A 71 15.88 -9.09 -6.95
CA ALA A 71 16.43 -9.36 -8.27
C ALA A 71 15.61 -8.69 -9.38
N LEU A 72 14.28 -8.77 -9.31
CA LEU A 72 13.39 -8.11 -10.29
C LEU A 72 13.50 -6.59 -10.24
N LEU A 73 13.67 -6.02 -9.05
CA LEU A 73 13.81 -4.57 -8.86
C LEU A 73 15.22 -4.07 -9.14
N GLY A 74 16.19 -4.98 -9.35
CA GLY A 74 17.58 -4.62 -9.59
C GLY A 74 18.29 -4.06 -8.37
N VAL A 75 17.91 -4.48 -7.17
CA VAL A 75 18.50 -4.00 -5.91
C VAL A 75 19.07 -5.14 -5.08
N VAL A 76 20.02 -4.81 -4.23
CA VAL A 76 20.72 -5.75 -3.33
C VAL A 76 20.22 -5.57 -1.91
N GLY A 77 19.97 -6.68 -1.22
CA GLY A 77 19.66 -6.67 0.20
C GLY A 77 18.31 -6.04 0.54
N LEU A 78 17.30 -6.32 -0.28
CA LEU A 78 15.95 -5.85 -0.04
C LEU A 78 15.43 -6.36 1.31
N SER A 79 14.99 -5.45 2.18
CA SER A 79 14.52 -5.77 3.52
C SER A 79 13.47 -4.74 3.97
N PHE A 80 12.81 -5.02 5.10
CA PHE A 80 11.84 -4.09 5.66
C PHE A 80 12.52 -2.80 6.13
N ALA A 81 11.90 -1.66 5.83
CA ALA A 81 12.34 -0.38 6.36
C ALA A 81 11.91 -0.24 7.82
N SER A 82 12.66 0.58 8.59
CA SER A 82 12.39 0.81 10.01
C SER A 82 11.09 1.58 10.23
N PRO A 83 10.51 1.49 11.46
CA PRO A 83 9.35 2.31 11.83
C PRO A 83 9.60 3.82 11.65
N GLU A 84 10.81 4.30 11.93
CA GLU A 84 11.17 5.71 11.75
C GLU A 84 11.11 6.12 10.28
N ARG A 85 11.61 5.27 9.39
CA ARG A 85 11.58 5.54 7.95
C ARG A 85 10.16 5.46 7.40
N LEU A 86 9.36 4.53 7.90
CA LEU A 86 7.95 4.41 7.55
C LEU A 86 7.19 5.70 7.91
N LEU A 87 7.39 6.21 9.11
CA LEU A 87 6.77 7.46 9.54
C LEU A 87 7.26 8.64 8.70
N THR A 88 8.56 8.72 8.43
CA THR A 88 9.15 9.81 7.65
C THR A 88 8.60 9.86 6.22
N HIS A 89 8.50 8.73 5.55
CA HIS A 89 8.12 8.70 4.13
C HIS A 89 6.63 8.58 3.89
N LEU A 90 5.91 7.79 4.69
CA LEU A 90 4.49 7.50 4.45
C LEU A 90 3.56 8.07 5.54
N GLY A 91 4.12 8.59 6.62
CA GLY A 91 3.32 9.18 7.69
C GLY A 91 2.46 8.20 8.47
N VAL A 92 2.84 6.93 8.48
CA VAL A 92 2.10 5.88 9.18
C VAL A 92 3.01 5.08 10.10
N THR A 93 2.40 4.33 11.02
CA THR A 93 3.10 3.41 11.92
C THR A 93 2.95 1.96 11.44
N PRO A 94 3.78 1.02 11.93
CA PRO A 94 3.58 -0.40 11.66
C PRO A 94 2.13 -0.82 12.03
N GLY A 95 1.52 -1.65 11.22
CA GLY A 95 0.12 -2.02 11.37
C GLY A 95 -0.86 -1.15 10.59
N SER A 96 -0.41 0.01 10.10
CA SER A 96 -1.21 0.93 9.28
C SER A 96 -0.57 1.22 7.93
N VAL A 97 0.36 0.38 7.48
CA VAL A 97 1.02 0.55 6.18
C VAL A 97 -0.02 0.45 5.06
N THR A 98 -0.03 1.43 4.19
CA THR A 98 -1.07 1.57 3.17
C THR A 98 -0.54 2.27 1.93
N MET A 99 -1.06 1.89 0.76
CA MET A 99 -0.75 2.59 -0.49
C MET A 99 -1.18 4.06 -0.46
N LEU A 100 -2.19 4.41 0.34
CA LEU A 100 -2.64 5.79 0.48
C LEU A 100 -1.61 6.67 1.20
N GLY A 101 -0.63 6.07 1.89
CA GLY A 101 0.49 6.79 2.48
C GLY A 101 1.36 7.51 1.45
N LEU A 102 1.25 7.17 0.17
CA LEU A 102 1.95 7.87 -0.91
C LEU A 102 1.57 9.35 -0.99
N VAL A 103 0.42 9.75 -0.43
CA VAL A 103 0.03 11.16 -0.33
C VAL A 103 1.07 11.98 0.44
N ASN A 104 1.80 11.34 1.36
CA ASN A 104 2.82 11.99 2.19
C ASN A 104 4.22 11.96 1.54
N ASP A 105 4.42 11.17 0.49
CA ASP A 105 5.70 11.09 -0.23
C ASP A 105 5.79 12.14 -1.33
N THR A 106 5.78 13.40 -0.94
CA THR A 106 5.79 14.53 -1.88
C THR A 106 7.10 14.67 -2.64
N ALA A 107 8.19 14.14 -2.11
CA ALA A 107 9.49 14.14 -2.78
C ALA A 107 9.68 12.97 -3.75
N HIS A 108 8.69 12.09 -3.84
CA HIS A 108 8.72 10.91 -4.72
C HIS A 108 9.92 9.99 -4.45
N ASN A 109 10.22 9.77 -3.17
CA ASN A 109 11.30 8.89 -2.75
C ASN A 109 10.91 7.41 -2.75
N VAL A 110 9.62 7.12 -2.81
CA VAL A 110 9.09 5.77 -2.72
C VAL A 110 8.58 5.31 -4.08
N GLN A 111 9.10 4.19 -4.57
CA GLN A 111 8.58 3.53 -5.76
C GLN A 111 7.40 2.65 -5.36
N PHE A 112 6.24 2.86 -5.96
CA PHE A 112 5.09 2.00 -5.77
C PHE A 112 5.16 0.79 -6.66
N VAL A 113 5.01 -0.40 -6.06
CA VAL A 113 5.01 -1.70 -6.76
C VAL A 113 3.71 -2.40 -6.40
N ILE A 114 2.96 -2.84 -7.39
CA ILE A 114 1.69 -3.54 -7.15
C ILE A 114 1.64 -4.84 -7.94
N ASP A 115 1.14 -5.89 -7.30
CA ASP A 115 0.96 -7.18 -7.95
C ASP A 115 -0.06 -7.09 -9.08
N GLN A 116 0.22 -7.75 -10.18
CA GLN A 116 -0.64 -7.74 -11.37
C GLN A 116 -2.08 -8.12 -11.05
N ALA A 117 -2.29 -9.10 -10.18
CA ALA A 117 -3.63 -9.55 -9.81
C ALA A 117 -4.45 -8.44 -9.15
N LEU A 118 -3.82 -7.60 -8.34
CA LEU A 118 -4.50 -6.47 -7.70
C LEU A 118 -4.76 -5.33 -8.69
N TRP A 119 -3.81 -5.11 -9.59
CA TRP A 119 -3.98 -4.09 -10.63
C TRP A 119 -5.15 -4.42 -11.56
N ASP A 120 -5.34 -5.71 -11.84
CA ASP A 120 -6.43 -6.19 -12.69
C ASP A 120 -7.77 -6.32 -11.95
N ALA A 121 -7.78 -6.21 -10.63
CA ALA A 121 -9.01 -6.28 -9.85
C ALA A 121 -9.88 -5.03 -10.06
N PRO A 122 -11.22 -5.17 -10.06
CA PRO A 122 -12.11 -4.01 -10.25
C PRO A 122 -12.02 -2.99 -9.11
N ALA A 123 -11.66 -3.41 -7.90
CA ALA A 123 -11.45 -2.55 -6.75
C ALA A 123 -10.51 -3.21 -5.76
N VAL A 124 -9.83 -2.39 -4.94
CA VAL A 124 -8.94 -2.86 -3.88
C VAL A 124 -9.30 -2.20 -2.55
N GLN A 125 -8.93 -2.86 -1.45
CA GLN A 125 -9.09 -2.32 -0.11
C GLN A 125 -7.81 -1.59 0.31
N ALA A 126 -7.94 -0.48 1.02
CA ALA A 126 -6.82 0.28 1.56
C ALA A 126 -7.18 0.93 2.89
N HIS A 127 -6.21 1.02 3.80
CA HIS A 127 -6.39 1.77 5.04
C HIS A 127 -6.18 3.26 4.82
N PRO A 128 -7.05 4.13 5.38
CA PRO A 128 -6.89 5.59 5.24
C PRO A 128 -5.92 6.15 6.30
N LEU A 129 -4.68 5.67 6.33
CA LEU A 129 -3.58 6.00 7.24
C LEU A 129 -3.79 5.53 8.68
N ILE A 130 -4.88 4.85 8.96
CA ILE A 130 -5.20 4.24 10.27
C ILE A 130 -5.71 2.82 10.04
N ASN A 131 -5.70 1.99 11.09
CA ASN A 131 -6.14 0.61 10.97
C ASN A 131 -7.53 0.35 11.56
N THR A 132 -8.31 1.40 11.78
CA THR A 132 -9.71 1.32 12.28
C THR A 132 -10.74 1.60 11.19
N ALA A 133 -10.30 1.69 9.96
CA ALA A 133 -11.17 1.86 8.80
C ALA A 133 -10.55 1.21 7.57
N THR A 134 -11.39 0.87 6.62
CA THR A 134 -10.99 0.37 5.30
C THR A 134 -11.74 1.15 4.24
N MET A 135 -11.02 1.63 3.25
CA MET A 135 -11.59 2.28 2.07
C MET A 135 -11.59 1.30 0.89
N ILE A 136 -12.62 1.38 0.08
CA ILE A 136 -12.72 0.61 -1.15
C ILE A 136 -12.41 1.56 -2.30
N LEU A 137 -11.34 1.26 -3.02
CA LEU A 137 -10.89 2.05 -4.17
C LEU A 137 -11.20 1.32 -5.46
N PRO A 138 -12.15 1.80 -6.28
CA PRO A 138 -12.27 1.33 -7.65
C PRO A 138 -10.94 1.52 -8.40
N HIS A 139 -10.64 0.66 -9.35
CA HIS A 139 -9.36 0.70 -10.08
C HIS A 139 -9.09 2.09 -10.69
N GLY A 140 -10.07 2.72 -11.30
CA GLY A 140 -9.91 4.06 -11.87
C GLY A 140 -9.56 5.13 -10.84
N GLU A 141 -10.07 5.00 -9.61
CA GLU A 141 -9.71 5.92 -8.51
C GLU A 141 -8.29 5.66 -8.02
N LEU A 142 -7.84 4.40 -7.99
CA LEU A 142 -6.45 4.08 -7.68
C LEU A 142 -5.50 4.69 -8.71
N GLU A 143 -5.78 4.52 -9.99
CA GLU A 143 -4.97 5.13 -11.06
C GLU A 143 -4.91 6.65 -10.90
N ARG A 144 -6.05 7.27 -10.64
CA ARG A 144 -6.14 8.72 -10.48
C ARG A 144 -5.37 9.20 -9.25
N PHE A 145 -5.47 8.46 -8.14
CA PHE A 145 -4.70 8.75 -6.93
C PHE A 145 -3.19 8.76 -7.21
N LEU A 146 -2.70 7.74 -7.90
CA LEU A 146 -1.28 7.65 -8.27
C LEU A 146 -0.87 8.79 -9.18
N THR A 147 -1.70 9.15 -10.16
CA THR A 147 -1.44 10.28 -11.05
C THR A 147 -1.36 11.60 -10.28
N VAL A 148 -2.31 11.85 -9.39
CA VAL A 148 -2.37 13.11 -8.62
C VAL A 148 -1.21 13.21 -7.64
N THR A 149 -0.80 12.11 -7.00
CA THR A 149 0.36 12.10 -6.10
C THR A 149 1.70 12.07 -6.85
N GLY A 150 1.69 11.83 -8.16
CA GLY A 150 2.91 11.82 -8.97
C GLY A 150 3.68 10.51 -8.91
N HIS A 151 3.04 9.41 -8.56
CA HIS A 151 3.68 8.10 -8.47
C HIS A 151 3.31 7.24 -9.68
N VAL A 152 4.33 6.81 -10.44
CA VAL A 152 4.14 5.88 -11.55
C VAL A 152 4.21 4.45 -10.99
N PRO A 153 3.12 3.67 -11.10
CA PRO A 153 3.13 2.31 -10.55
C PRO A 153 4.01 1.38 -11.36
N MET A 154 4.72 0.50 -10.66
CA MET A 154 5.38 -0.65 -11.27
C MET A 154 4.45 -1.86 -11.09
N VAL A 155 3.83 -2.29 -12.17
CA VAL A 155 2.89 -3.42 -12.16
C VAL A 155 3.62 -4.66 -12.59
N ILE A 156 3.78 -5.63 -11.70
CA ILE A 156 4.54 -6.85 -11.95
C ILE A 156 3.86 -8.05 -11.29
N SER A 157 4.19 -9.25 -11.75
CA SER A 157 3.87 -10.45 -10.99
C SER A 157 4.88 -10.57 -9.86
N VAL A 158 4.49 -10.14 -8.66
CA VAL A 158 5.37 -10.16 -7.49
C VAL A 158 5.70 -11.61 -7.13
N PRO A 159 6.99 -11.96 -6.89
CA PRO A 159 7.34 -13.30 -6.45
C PRO A 159 6.74 -13.60 -5.07
N LEU A 160 5.73 -14.45 -5.03
CA LEU A 160 4.99 -14.81 -3.83
C LEU A 160 5.37 -16.21 -3.37
N THR A 161 5.26 -16.45 -2.07
CA THR A 161 5.52 -17.75 -1.48
C THR A 161 4.26 -18.37 -0.91
#